data_1fa6d37851063b55c7f7998851b09915
#
_entry.id   1fa6d37851063b55c7f7998851b09915
#
_cell.length_a   1.000
_cell.length_b   1.000
_cell.length_c   1.000
_cell.angle_alpha   90.00
_cell.angle_beta   90.00
_cell.angle_gamma   90.00
#
_symmetry.space_group_name_H-M   'P 1'
#
loop_
_entity.id
_entity.type
_entity.pdbx_description
1 polymer ?
#
loop_
_entity_poly.entity_id
_entity_poly.type
_entity_poly.pdbx_seq_one_letter_code
_entity_poly.pdbx_strand_id
1 'polypeptide(L)'
;MTEESKPEEGQKSPTLREDLAVLVKLRLNTFVLVTTFFGFLIATLSGEEGWGWPRLLLLFHTLLGTAAAAFGASVFNQLMEIKEDARMRRTADRPLPAQRVLPMPAFILGFLLAGFGVIHLAAMVDRGAALLAAITIAIYVFFYTPLKRRSSANTLVGAIPGAIPPLIGWVGGGGGMEDPRGWFLFALLFLWQLPHFVSINWLCREQYEEAGFRMWSDGDESGRRSGYLAGMFSLALGAMALVGPLAGYTGWSFGALGLAAGLLLAWLAARFASSGERPAFRRFFLLTLLYLPVVLTVLAIDWK
;
A
#
# COMPACT_ATOMS: atom_id res chain seq x y z
N MET A 1 -29.06 -35.11 -32.38
CA MET A 1 -27.72 -34.52 -32.67
C MET A 1 -27.33 -33.74 -31.45
N THR A 2 -26.53 -34.37 -30.61
CA THR A 2 -25.97 -33.79 -29.39
C THR A 2 -24.71 -33.01 -29.78
N GLU A 3 -24.73 -31.69 -29.60
CA GLU A 3 -23.53 -30.88 -29.73
C GLU A 3 -22.54 -31.29 -28.62
N GLU A 4 -21.47 -31.93 -29.00
CA GLU A 4 -20.30 -32.10 -28.16
C GLU A 4 -19.66 -30.72 -27.90
N SER A 5 -19.77 -30.25 -26.65
CA SER A 5 -19.04 -29.10 -26.19
C SER A 5 -17.53 -29.39 -26.29
N LYS A 6 -16.82 -28.62 -27.15
CA LYS A 6 -15.36 -28.64 -27.21
C LYS A 6 -14.78 -28.41 -25.82
N PRO A 7 -13.76 -29.20 -25.40
CA PRO A 7 -13.04 -28.91 -24.15
C PRO A 7 -12.38 -27.51 -24.27
N GLU A 8 -12.57 -26.67 -23.27
CA GLU A 8 -11.84 -25.41 -23.15
C GLU A 8 -10.34 -25.69 -23.19
N GLU A 9 -9.63 -25.03 -24.10
CA GLU A 9 -8.18 -25.12 -24.26
C GLU A 9 -7.51 -24.86 -22.91
N GLY A 10 -6.71 -25.80 -22.46
CA GLY A 10 -6.13 -25.92 -21.13
C GLY A 10 -5.47 -24.66 -20.61
N GLN A 11 -6.09 -24.04 -19.63
CA GLN A 11 -5.45 -23.07 -18.75
C GLN A 11 -4.30 -23.81 -18.05
N LYS A 12 -3.04 -23.50 -18.42
CA LYS A 12 -1.86 -24.08 -17.77
C LYS A 12 -1.94 -23.78 -16.27
N SER A 13 -1.85 -24.79 -15.42
CA SER A 13 -1.76 -24.61 -13.98
C SER A 13 -0.58 -23.68 -13.65
N PRO A 14 -0.77 -22.71 -12.71
CA PRO A 14 0.30 -21.81 -12.32
C PRO A 14 1.55 -22.57 -11.86
N THR A 15 2.71 -22.04 -12.20
CA THR A 15 4.00 -22.58 -11.74
C THR A 15 4.23 -22.22 -10.27
N LEU A 16 5.09 -22.97 -9.57
CA LEU A 16 5.48 -22.64 -8.17
C LEU A 16 6.01 -21.21 -8.04
N ARG A 17 6.74 -20.71 -9.04
CA ARG A 17 7.25 -19.33 -9.06
C ARG A 17 6.11 -18.30 -9.09
N GLU A 18 5.09 -18.53 -9.88
CA GLU A 18 3.91 -17.68 -9.97
C GLU A 18 3.11 -17.73 -8.67
N ASP A 19 2.92 -18.90 -8.08
CA ASP A 19 2.26 -19.07 -6.80
C ASP A 19 3.02 -18.36 -5.66
N LEU A 20 4.34 -18.47 -5.60
CA LEU A 20 5.16 -17.74 -4.62
C LEU A 20 5.06 -16.22 -4.82
N ALA A 21 5.09 -15.73 -6.06
CA ALA A 21 4.92 -14.30 -6.34
C ALA A 21 3.54 -13.77 -5.90
N VAL A 22 2.49 -14.56 -6.06
CA VAL A 22 1.14 -14.25 -5.56
C VAL A 22 1.09 -14.33 -4.03
N LEU A 23 1.71 -15.34 -3.43
CA LEU A 23 1.73 -15.56 -1.98
C LEU A 23 2.40 -14.38 -1.25
N VAL A 24 3.53 -13.90 -1.75
CA VAL A 24 4.21 -12.73 -1.18
C VAL A 24 3.63 -11.40 -1.66
N LYS A 25 2.56 -11.40 -2.47
CA LYS A 25 1.94 -10.21 -3.08
C LYS A 25 2.99 -9.32 -3.78
N LEU A 26 3.83 -9.90 -4.63
CA LEU A 26 4.99 -9.24 -5.21
C LEU A 26 4.65 -7.86 -5.82
N ARG A 27 3.56 -7.76 -6.60
CA ARG A 27 3.14 -6.49 -7.22
C ARG A 27 2.82 -5.39 -6.20
N LEU A 28 2.12 -5.74 -5.10
CA LEU A 28 1.82 -4.78 -4.03
C LEU A 28 3.10 -4.35 -3.32
N ASN A 29 3.95 -5.31 -2.97
CA ASN A 29 5.18 -5.04 -2.24
C ASN A 29 6.25 -4.30 -3.07
N THR A 30 6.16 -4.33 -4.41
CA THR A 30 6.96 -3.42 -5.25
C THR A 30 6.64 -1.94 -4.94
N PHE A 31 5.39 -1.58 -4.74
CA PHE A 31 5.03 -0.21 -4.32
C PHE A 31 5.55 0.12 -2.91
N VAL A 32 5.53 -0.84 -1.99
CA VAL A 32 6.15 -0.68 -0.66
C VAL A 32 7.64 -0.34 -0.81
N LEU A 33 8.38 -1.06 -1.66
CA LEU A 33 9.80 -0.81 -1.89
C LEU A 33 10.06 0.52 -2.58
N VAL A 34 9.22 0.91 -3.54
CA VAL A 34 9.30 2.23 -4.19
C VAL A 34 9.15 3.35 -3.17
N THR A 35 8.16 3.26 -2.27
CA THR A 35 7.97 4.29 -1.25
C THR A 35 9.07 4.28 -0.19
N THR A 36 9.61 3.11 0.18
CA THR A 36 10.82 3.00 1.02
C THR A 36 12.02 3.65 0.36
N PHE A 37 12.23 3.39 -0.93
CA PHE A 37 13.29 4.03 -1.72
C PHE A 37 13.18 5.55 -1.71
N PHE A 38 11.99 6.11 -1.94
CA PHE A 38 11.78 7.56 -1.88
C PHE A 38 12.06 8.13 -0.49
N GLY A 39 11.65 7.46 0.58
CA GLY A 39 11.98 7.86 1.94
C GLY A 39 13.49 7.91 2.18
N PHE A 40 14.21 6.88 1.73
CA PHE A 40 15.67 6.81 1.79
C PHE A 40 16.34 7.92 0.95
N LEU A 41 15.84 8.15 -0.27
CA LEU A 41 16.33 9.20 -1.16
C LEU A 41 16.19 10.58 -0.51
N ILE A 42 15.01 10.88 0.03
CA ILE A 42 14.72 12.15 0.69
C ILE A 42 15.64 12.36 1.92
N ALA A 43 15.82 11.33 2.76
CA ALA A 43 16.76 11.40 3.88
C ALA A 43 18.20 11.67 3.42
N THR A 44 18.64 11.01 2.34
CA THR A 44 19.97 11.22 1.75
C THR A 44 20.12 12.64 1.20
N LEU A 45 19.08 13.20 0.57
CA LEU A 45 19.08 14.59 0.09
C LEU A 45 19.08 15.62 1.22
N SER A 46 18.57 15.25 2.40
CA SER A 46 18.54 16.12 3.61
C SER A 46 19.87 16.14 4.36
N GLY A 47 20.76 15.17 4.13
CA GLY A 47 22.04 15.04 4.81
C GLY A 47 23.20 15.65 4.00
N GLU A 48 24.34 15.83 4.68
CA GLU A 48 25.57 16.30 4.05
C GLU A 48 26.34 15.19 3.31
N GLU A 49 26.02 13.92 3.59
CA GLU A 49 26.67 12.77 3.01
C GLU A 49 26.13 12.51 1.58
N GLY A 50 27.02 12.63 0.60
CA GLY A 50 26.72 12.37 -0.80
C GLY A 50 26.50 10.87 -1.11
N TRP A 51 26.12 10.59 -2.35
CA TRP A 51 26.03 9.23 -2.88
C TRP A 51 27.43 8.61 -3.02
N GLY A 52 27.62 7.41 -2.48
CA GLY A 52 28.83 6.61 -2.56
C GLY A 52 28.51 5.14 -2.30
N TRP A 53 29.51 4.27 -2.43
CA TRP A 53 29.32 2.84 -2.24
C TRP A 53 28.70 2.45 -0.88
N PRO A 54 29.11 3.03 0.26
CA PRO A 54 28.48 2.73 1.55
C PRO A 54 26.98 3.06 1.57
N ARG A 55 26.59 4.19 0.95
CA ARG A 55 25.19 4.63 0.90
C ARG A 55 24.34 3.70 0.01
N LEU A 56 24.90 3.25 -1.11
CA LEU A 56 24.24 2.26 -1.99
C LEU A 56 24.06 0.91 -1.30
N LEU A 57 25.06 0.48 -0.53
CA LEU A 57 24.98 -0.76 0.26
C LEU A 57 23.91 -0.63 1.36
N LEU A 58 23.85 0.51 2.05
CA LEU A 58 22.83 0.79 3.06
C LEU A 58 21.43 0.79 2.45
N LEU A 59 21.24 1.39 1.28
CA LEU A 59 19.99 1.33 0.53
C LEU A 59 19.61 -0.11 0.20
N PHE A 60 20.55 -0.91 -0.29
CA PHE A 60 20.31 -2.34 -0.57
C PHE A 60 19.82 -3.08 0.68
N HIS A 61 20.49 -2.92 1.83
CA HIS A 61 20.08 -3.55 3.08
C HIS A 61 18.70 -3.05 3.56
N THR A 62 18.41 -1.76 3.42
CA THR A 62 17.11 -1.18 3.76
C THR A 62 15.99 -1.79 2.92
N LEU A 63 16.18 -1.87 1.60
CA LEU A 63 15.19 -2.45 0.69
C LEU A 63 15.03 -3.96 0.90
N LEU A 64 16.12 -4.70 1.09
CA LEU A 64 16.10 -6.14 1.32
C LEU A 64 15.34 -6.50 2.61
N GLY A 65 15.67 -5.82 3.71
CA GLY A 65 15.02 -6.07 5.00
C GLY A 65 13.54 -5.69 4.98
N THR A 66 13.20 -4.53 4.35
CA THR A 66 11.80 -4.10 4.18
C THR A 66 11.03 -5.07 3.29
N ALA A 67 11.63 -5.55 2.18
CA ALA A 67 11.01 -6.54 1.30
C ALA A 67 10.67 -7.82 2.05
N ALA A 68 11.62 -8.38 2.79
CA ALA A 68 11.42 -9.61 3.53
C ALA A 68 10.32 -9.46 4.60
N ALA A 69 10.32 -8.36 5.37
CA ALA A 69 9.28 -8.05 6.35
C ALA A 69 7.89 -7.95 5.71
N ALA A 70 7.77 -7.22 4.59
CA ALA A 70 6.51 -7.03 3.87
C ALA A 70 6.02 -8.31 3.21
N PHE A 71 6.91 -9.14 2.67
CA PHE A 71 6.58 -10.47 2.13
C PHE A 71 6.04 -11.38 3.23
N GLY A 72 6.71 -11.46 4.38
CA GLY A 72 6.24 -12.23 5.52
C GLY A 72 4.85 -11.80 6.00
N ALA A 73 4.63 -10.49 6.16
CA ALA A 73 3.32 -9.94 6.51
C ALA A 73 2.23 -10.29 5.48
N SER A 74 2.57 -10.28 4.18
CA SER A 74 1.65 -10.65 3.09
C SER A 74 1.25 -12.12 3.15
N VAL A 75 2.19 -13.02 3.47
CA VAL A 75 1.91 -14.45 3.66
C VAL A 75 0.98 -14.66 4.84
N PHE A 76 1.24 -14.05 6.00
CA PHE A 76 0.37 -14.15 7.17
C PHE A 76 -1.04 -13.62 6.90
N ASN A 77 -1.17 -12.52 6.17
CA ASN A 77 -2.49 -12.02 5.78
C ASN A 77 -3.26 -13.05 4.93
N GLN A 78 -2.62 -13.68 3.93
CA GLN A 78 -3.29 -14.70 3.12
C GLN A 78 -3.66 -15.95 3.93
N LEU A 79 -2.80 -16.37 4.89
CA LEU A 79 -3.11 -17.48 5.81
C LEU A 79 -4.36 -17.20 6.65
N MET A 80 -4.53 -15.97 7.11
CA MET A 80 -5.67 -15.58 7.92
C MET A 80 -6.96 -15.39 7.12
N GLU A 81 -6.85 -15.16 5.80
CA GLU A 81 -7.97 -14.84 4.92
C GLU A 81 -8.32 -15.99 3.94
N ILE A 82 -7.81 -17.23 4.15
CA ILE A 82 -8.04 -18.37 3.22
C ILE A 82 -9.54 -18.56 2.90
N LYS A 83 -10.41 -18.50 3.91
CA LYS A 83 -11.86 -18.74 3.76
C LYS A 83 -12.53 -17.60 2.99
N GLU A 84 -12.16 -16.36 3.27
CA GLU A 84 -12.70 -15.17 2.63
C GLU A 84 -12.18 -15.06 1.19
N ASP A 85 -10.89 -15.30 0.99
CA ASP A 85 -10.26 -15.33 -0.34
C ASP A 85 -10.91 -16.37 -1.27
N ALA A 86 -11.30 -17.53 -0.74
CA ALA A 86 -12.00 -18.57 -1.51
C ALA A 86 -13.40 -18.14 -2.00
N ARG A 87 -14.04 -17.16 -1.35
CA ARG A 87 -15.38 -16.65 -1.72
C ARG A 87 -15.32 -15.54 -2.77
N MET A 88 -14.19 -14.88 -2.93
CA MET A 88 -14.02 -13.77 -3.88
C MET A 88 -13.46 -14.25 -5.21
N ARG A 89 -14.13 -13.98 -6.33
CA ARG A 89 -13.70 -14.34 -7.69
C ARG A 89 -12.26 -13.91 -7.99
N ARG A 90 -11.84 -12.76 -7.46
CA ARG A 90 -10.49 -12.18 -7.65
C ARG A 90 -9.40 -12.96 -6.94
N THR A 91 -9.71 -13.65 -5.85
CA THR A 91 -8.72 -14.25 -4.93
C THR A 91 -8.90 -15.75 -4.73
N ALA A 92 -9.99 -16.34 -5.23
CA ALA A 92 -10.27 -17.78 -5.10
C ALA A 92 -9.16 -18.66 -5.72
N ASP A 93 -8.50 -18.18 -6.78
CA ASP A 93 -7.37 -18.87 -7.41
C ASP A 93 -6.00 -18.53 -6.78
N ARG A 94 -5.94 -17.92 -5.61
CA ARG A 94 -4.68 -17.78 -4.87
C ARG A 94 -4.16 -19.14 -4.41
N PRO A 95 -2.83 -19.30 -4.23
CA PRO A 95 -2.24 -20.62 -3.93
C PRO A 95 -2.77 -21.30 -2.67
N LEU A 96 -3.14 -20.54 -1.63
CA LEU A 96 -3.69 -21.08 -0.38
C LEU A 96 -5.16 -21.51 -0.50
N PRO A 97 -6.10 -20.66 -0.98
CA PRO A 97 -7.47 -21.09 -1.23
C PRO A 97 -7.58 -22.23 -2.23
N ALA A 98 -6.78 -22.20 -3.30
CA ALA A 98 -6.73 -23.25 -4.34
C ALA A 98 -5.94 -24.50 -3.92
N GLN A 99 -5.44 -24.56 -2.68
CA GLN A 99 -4.69 -25.69 -2.10
C GLN A 99 -3.41 -26.09 -2.86
N ARG A 100 -2.86 -25.21 -3.71
CA ARG A 100 -1.58 -25.44 -4.39
C ARG A 100 -0.38 -25.25 -3.45
N VAL A 101 -0.55 -24.44 -2.40
CA VAL A 101 0.40 -24.31 -1.30
C VAL A 101 -0.31 -24.64 0.01
N LEU A 102 0.29 -25.51 0.82
CA LEU A 102 -0.27 -25.90 2.10
C LEU A 102 -0.05 -24.81 3.15
N PRO A 103 -0.95 -24.66 4.16
CA PRO A 103 -0.84 -23.62 5.18
C PRO A 103 0.46 -23.67 6.01
N MET A 104 0.94 -24.88 6.39
CA MET A 104 2.12 -25.01 7.24
C MET A 104 3.43 -24.57 6.54
N PRO A 105 3.75 -24.99 5.32
CA PRO A 105 4.89 -24.45 4.56
C PRO A 105 4.79 -22.93 4.36
N ALA A 106 3.59 -22.41 4.07
CA ALA A 106 3.38 -20.97 3.96
C ALA A 106 3.64 -20.23 5.29
N PHE A 107 3.18 -20.79 6.42
CA PHE A 107 3.44 -20.22 7.75
C PHE A 107 4.94 -20.15 8.04
N ILE A 108 5.67 -21.24 7.79
CA ILE A 108 7.14 -21.30 8.00
C ILE A 108 7.83 -20.24 7.14
N LEU A 109 7.46 -20.15 5.85
CA LEU A 109 8.00 -19.14 4.94
C LEU A 109 7.72 -17.72 5.44
N GLY A 110 6.48 -17.42 5.83
CA GLY A 110 6.08 -16.12 6.36
C GLY A 110 6.85 -15.75 7.63
N PHE A 111 7.02 -16.72 8.54
CA PHE A 111 7.77 -16.54 9.78
C PHE A 111 9.26 -16.24 9.53
N LEU A 112 9.90 -17.03 8.65
CA LEU A 112 11.31 -16.83 8.30
C LEU A 112 11.53 -15.49 7.60
N LEU A 113 10.65 -15.10 6.65
CA LEU A 113 10.75 -13.84 5.95
C LEU A 113 10.54 -12.63 6.89
N ALA A 114 9.49 -12.67 7.73
CA ALA A 114 9.21 -11.60 8.68
C ALA A 114 10.34 -11.44 9.72
N GLY A 115 10.80 -12.56 10.30
CA GLY A 115 11.90 -12.57 11.27
C GLY A 115 13.20 -12.09 10.65
N PHE A 116 13.58 -12.64 9.48
CA PHE A 116 14.76 -12.19 8.74
C PHE A 116 14.69 -10.69 8.44
N GLY A 117 13.56 -10.16 7.95
CA GLY A 117 13.42 -8.75 7.61
C GLY A 117 13.67 -7.83 8.79
N VAL A 118 13.06 -8.11 9.95
CA VAL A 118 13.23 -7.30 11.17
C VAL A 118 14.66 -7.41 11.70
N ILE A 119 15.22 -8.63 11.82
CA ILE A 119 16.58 -8.84 12.32
C ILE A 119 17.61 -8.19 11.38
N HIS A 120 17.43 -8.33 10.09
CA HIS A 120 18.32 -7.74 9.07
C HIS A 120 18.33 -6.21 9.15
N LEU A 121 17.17 -5.57 9.26
CA LEU A 121 17.08 -4.13 9.46
C LEU A 121 17.79 -3.69 10.75
N ALA A 122 17.59 -4.42 11.84
CA ALA A 122 18.23 -4.10 13.12
C ALA A 122 19.76 -4.24 13.09
N ALA A 123 20.28 -5.23 12.36
CA ALA A 123 21.70 -5.55 12.31
C ALA A 123 22.48 -4.73 11.27
N MET A 124 21.84 -4.42 10.12
CA MET A 124 22.51 -3.87 8.94
C MET A 124 22.12 -2.43 8.61
N VAL A 125 21.05 -1.90 9.23
CA VAL A 125 20.52 -0.58 8.93
C VAL A 125 20.38 0.25 10.20
N ASP A 126 19.25 0.11 10.90
CA ASP A 126 18.95 0.87 12.11
C ASP A 126 17.86 0.18 12.95
N ARG A 127 17.95 0.30 14.28
CA ARG A 127 16.97 -0.29 15.21
C ARG A 127 15.57 0.34 15.08
N GLY A 128 15.49 1.64 14.77
CA GLY A 128 14.23 2.33 14.51
C GLY A 128 13.55 1.82 13.24
N ALA A 129 14.33 1.61 12.16
CA ALA A 129 13.82 0.98 10.93
C ALA A 129 13.28 -0.43 11.18
N ALA A 130 13.96 -1.22 11.99
CA ALA A 130 13.52 -2.55 12.42
C ALA A 130 12.24 -2.50 13.26
N LEU A 131 12.16 -1.55 14.21
CA LEU A 131 10.98 -1.33 15.05
C LEU A 131 9.76 -0.94 14.18
N LEU A 132 9.94 -0.04 13.22
CA LEU A 132 8.89 0.36 12.29
C LEU A 132 8.39 -0.83 11.44
N ALA A 133 9.30 -1.69 10.96
CA ALA A 133 8.94 -2.91 10.25
C ALA A 133 8.16 -3.89 11.14
N ALA A 134 8.59 -4.08 12.38
CA ALA A 134 7.89 -4.93 13.36
C ALA A 134 6.49 -4.39 13.69
N ILE A 135 6.35 -3.07 13.89
CA ILE A 135 5.04 -2.40 14.08
C ILE A 135 4.17 -2.58 12.85
N THR A 136 4.72 -2.44 11.64
CA THR A 136 4.00 -2.66 10.39
C THR A 136 3.41 -4.07 10.32
N ILE A 137 4.22 -5.10 10.59
CA ILE A 137 3.78 -6.50 10.64
C ILE A 137 2.68 -6.67 11.69
N ALA A 138 2.90 -6.15 12.89
CA ALA A 138 1.96 -6.29 14.01
C ALA A 138 0.59 -5.66 13.68
N ILE A 139 0.58 -4.42 13.19
CA ILE A 139 -0.68 -3.73 12.84
C ILE A 139 -1.36 -4.44 11.67
N TYR A 140 -0.62 -4.81 10.63
CA TYR A 140 -1.18 -5.43 9.43
C TYR A 140 -1.78 -6.81 9.71
N VAL A 141 -1.08 -7.64 10.47
CA VAL A 141 -1.50 -9.02 10.75
C VAL A 141 -2.53 -9.09 11.86
N PHE A 142 -2.26 -8.48 13.02
CA PHE A 142 -3.07 -8.70 14.22
C PHE A 142 -4.22 -7.69 14.40
N PHE A 143 -4.17 -6.53 13.75
CA PHE A 143 -5.23 -5.52 13.86
C PHE A 143 -6.01 -5.37 12.56
N TYR A 144 -5.37 -5.00 11.47
CA TYR A 144 -6.03 -4.74 10.19
C TYR A 144 -6.75 -5.97 9.63
N THR A 145 -6.05 -7.11 9.53
CA THR A 145 -6.61 -8.33 8.93
C THR A 145 -7.85 -8.84 9.66
N PRO A 146 -7.86 -8.99 11.01
CA PRO A 146 -9.07 -9.38 11.73
C PRO A 146 -10.19 -8.32 11.69
N LEU A 147 -9.80 -7.03 11.67
CA LEU A 147 -10.76 -5.93 11.70
C LEU A 147 -11.62 -5.85 10.43
N LYS A 148 -11.13 -6.34 9.30
CA LYS A 148 -11.90 -6.41 8.05
C LYS A 148 -13.26 -7.11 8.20
N ARG A 149 -13.35 -8.10 9.08
CA ARG A 149 -14.60 -8.85 9.34
C ARG A 149 -15.51 -8.16 10.35
N ARG A 150 -15.01 -7.15 11.07
CA ARG A 150 -15.69 -6.57 12.23
C ARG A 150 -16.14 -5.13 12.01
N SER A 151 -15.32 -4.32 11.34
CA SER A 151 -15.55 -2.88 11.24
C SER A 151 -14.93 -2.28 9.98
N SER A 152 -15.62 -1.33 9.38
CA SER A 152 -15.09 -0.51 8.28
C SER A 152 -13.92 0.39 8.67
N ALA A 153 -13.65 0.58 9.98
CA ALA A 153 -12.45 1.23 10.48
C ALA A 153 -11.15 0.50 10.06
N ASN A 154 -11.26 -0.76 9.57
CA ASN A 154 -10.12 -1.48 8.99
C ASN A 154 -9.38 -0.65 7.94
N THR A 155 -10.09 0.16 7.15
CA THR A 155 -9.49 0.99 6.09
C THR A 155 -8.51 2.01 6.68
N LEU A 156 -8.87 2.68 7.79
CA LEU A 156 -7.97 3.62 8.49
C LEU A 156 -6.79 2.89 9.16
N VAL A 157 -7.09 1.78 9.85
CA VAL A 157 -6.04 0.96 10.50
C VAL A 157 -5.08 0.40 9.46
N GLY A 158 -5.58 -0.04 8.30
CA GLY A 158 -4.77 -0.55 7.19
C GLY A 158 -3.93 0.52 6.49
N ALA A 159 -4.32 1.78 6.57
CA ALA A 159 -3.53 2.88 6.04
C ALA A 159 -2.26 3.15 6.87
N ILE A 160 -2.23 2.78 8.16
CA ILE A 160 -1.04 2.96 9.01
C ILE A 160 0.14 2.12 8.49
N PRO A 161 0.06 0.77 8.38
CA PRO A 161 1.15 -0.04 7.86
C PRO A 161 1.53 0.30 6.41
N GLY A 162 0.59 0.78 5.60
CA GLY A 162 0.86 1.23 4.24
C GLY A 162 1.61 2.56 4.16
N ALA A 163 1.57 3.39 5.21
CA ALA A 163 2.26 4.68 5.29
C ALA A 163 3.64 4.61 5.99
N ILE A 164 3.94 3.53 6.70
CA ILE A 164 5.24 3.35 7.40
C ILE A 164 6.43 3.15 6.45
N PRO A 165 6.33 2.49 5.27
CA PRO A 165 7.49 2.21 4.42
C PRO A 165 8.39 3.40 4.08
N PRO A 166 7.89 4.60 3.70
CA PRO A 166 8.77 5.75 3.49
C PRO A 166 9.47 6.22 4.78
N LEU A 167 8.85 6.01 5.96
CA LEU A 167 9.48 6.30 7.24
C LEU A 167 10.60 5.29 7.55
N ILE A 168 10.45 4.01 7.18
CA ILE A 168 11.55 3.02 7.22
C ILE A 168 12.70 3.48 6.32
N GLY A 169 12.37 3.93 5.11
CA GLY A 169 13.34 4.50 4.17
C GLY A 169 14.05 5.73 4.74
N TRP A 170 13.29 6.67 5.33
CA TRP A 170 13.80 7.87 5.98
C TRP A 170 14.85 7.53 7.07
N VAL A 171 14.48 6.64 7.99
CA VAL A 171 15.39 6.20 9.08
C VAL A 171 16.58 5.43 8.49
N GLY A 172 16.36 4.54 7.53
CA GLY A 172 17.42 3.81 6.85
C GLY A 172 18.39 4.70 6.07
N GLY A 173 17.92 5.87 5.60
CA GLY A 173 18.74 6.89 4.94
C GLY A 173 19.45 7.84 5.91
N GLY A 174 19.40 7.60 7.23
CA GLY A 174 20.06 8.40 8.26
C GLY A 174 19.19 9.51 8.86
N GLY A 175 17.89 9.57 8.52
CA GLY A 175 16.95 10.48 9.18
C GLY A 175 16.55 9.97 10.58
N GLY A 176 16.32 10.90 11.53
CA GLY A 176 15.85 10.56 12.88
C GLY A 176 14.39 10.12 12.91
N MET A 177 14.03 9.21 13.82
CA MET A 177 12.62 8.84 14.04
C MET A 177 11.78 9.99 14.60
N GLU A 178 12.38 10.91 15.34
CA GLU A 178 11.77 12.10 15.91
C GLU A 178 11.66 13.27 14.93
N ASP A 179 12.32 13.18 13.78
CA ASP A 179 12.34 14.25 12.78
C ASP A 179 10.96 14.42 12.12
N PRO A 180 10.34 15.59 12.19
CA PRO A 180 9.03 15.84 11.61
C PRO A 180 8.99 15.67 10.09
N ARG A 181 10.13 15.75 9.38
CA ARG A 181 10.22 15.51 7.93
C ARG A 181 9.88 14.06 7.56
N GLY A 182 10.34 13.08 8.35
CA GLY A 182 9.95 11.68 8.19
C GLY A 182 8.45 11.47 8.41
N TRP A 183 7.88 12.12 9.42
CA TRP A 183 6.45 12.06 9.70
C TRP A 183 5.58 12.79 8.67
N PHE A 184 6.13 13.82 8.02
CA PHE A 184 5.50 14.44 6.84
C PHE A 184 5.34 13.44 5.69
N LEU A 185 6.38 12.64 5.39
CA LEU A 185 6.29 11.57 4.38
C LEU A 185 5.24 10.51 4.75
N PHE A 186 5.21 10.10 6.02
CA PHE A 186 4.18 9.21 6.54
C PHE A 186 2.77 9.78 6.34
N ALA A 187 2.54 11.03 6.76
CA ALA A 187 1.23 11.68 6.68
C ALA A 187 0.76 11.87 5.23
N LEU A 188 1.67 12.22 4.32
CA LEU A 188 1.39 12.34 2.89
C LEU A 188 0.91 11.00 2.31
N LEU A 189 1.60 9.92 2.62
CA LEU A 189 1.22 8.58 2.17
C LEU A 189 -0.05 8.08 2.84
N PHE A 190 -0.21 8.33 4.13
CA PHE A 190 -1.42 7.97 4.87
C PHE A 190 -2.66 8.60 4.22
N LEU A 191 -2.62 9.89 3.93
CA LEU A 191 -3.73 10.60 3.29
C LEU A 191 -3.94 10.16 1.84
N TRP A 192 -2.87 9.89 1.07
CA TRP A 192 -2.98 9.41 -0.30
C TRP A 192 -3.73 8.08 -0.42
N GLN A 193 -3.50 7.16 0.52
CA GLN A 193 -4.15 5.86 0.48
C GLN A 193 -5.67 5.93 0.67
N LEU A 194 -6.17 6.92 1.40
CA LEU A 194 -7.58 6.96 1.78
C LEU A 194 -8.53 7.11 0.58
N PRO A 195 -8.37 8.09 -0.35
CA PRO A 195 -9.20 8.14 -1.55
C PRO A 195 -9.00 6.92 -2.47
N HIS A 196 -7.79 6.38 -2.51
CA HIS A 196 -7.49 5.15 -3.26
C HIS A 196 -8.26 3.95 -2.69
N PHE A 197 -8.23 3.73 -1.37
CA PHE A 197 -8.93 2.64 -0.71
C PHE A 197 -10.45 2.78 -0.78
N VAL A 198 -10.99 3.98 -0.63
CA VAL A 198 -12.43 4.23 -0.82
C VAL A 198 -12.86 3.81 -2.22
N SER A 199 -12.06 4.14 -3.24
CA SER A 199 -12.42 3.81 -4.62
C SER A 199 -12.36 2.30 -4.90
N ILE A 200 -11.34 1.58 -4.44
CA ILE A 200 -11.27 0.13 -4.62
C ILE A 200 -12.31 -0.60 -3.79
N ASN A 201 -12.63 -0.11 -2.57
CA ASN A 201 -13.68 -0.68 -1.74
C ASN A 201 -15.02 -0.66 -2.47
N TRP A 202 -15.38 0.45 -3.10
CA TRP A 202 -16.64 0.54 -3.84
C TRP A 202 -16.61 -0.26 -5.14
N LEU A 203 -15.50 -0.25 -5.88
CA LEU A 203 -15.36 -1.01 -7.12
C LEU A 203 -15.46 -2.53 -6.91
N CYS A 204 -15.06 -3.02 -5.74
CA CYS A 204 -15.06 -4.43 -5.35
C CYS A 204 -16.12 -4.75 -4.29
N ARG A 205 -17.09 -3.85 -4.01
CA ARG A 205 -18.01 -3.95 -2.87
C ARG A 205 -18.77 -5.29 -2.82
N GLU A 206 -19.32 -5.72 -3.96
CA GLU A 206 -20.07 -6.97 -4.08
C GLU A 206 -19.24 -8.18 -3.59
N GLN A 207 -17.98 -8.27 -4.03
CA GLN A 207 -17.09 -9.36 -3.63
C GLN A 207 -16.68 -9.28 -2.15
N TYR A 208 -16.55 -8.05 -1.59
CA TYR A 208 -16.24 -7.87 -0.18
C TYR A 208 -17.42 -8.24 0.70
N GLU A 209 -18.64 -7.89 0.30
CA GLU A 209 -19.88 -8.28 1.00
C GLU A 209 -20.07 -9.81 0.96
N GLU A 210 -19.89 -10.47 -0.19
CA GLU A 210 -19.93 -11.94 -0.35
C GLU A 210 -18.89 -12.65 0.55
N ALA A 211 -17.69 -12.04 0.71
CA ALA A 211 -16.66 -12.56 1.59
C ALA A 211 -16.93 -12.30 3.09
N GLY A 212 -17.89 -11.44 3.42
CA GLY A 212 -18.22 -11.04 4.79
C GLY A 212 -17.30 -9.96 5.37
N PHE A 213 -16.60 -9.20 4.51
CA PHE A 213 -15.81 -8.05 4.93
C PHE A 213 -16.69 -6.82 5.15
N ARG A 214 -16.33 -5.98 6.12
CA ARG A 214 -16.97 -4.70 6.43
C ARG A 214 -16.15 -3.57 5.85
N MET A 215 -16.69 -2.89 4.84
CA MET A 215 -16.00 -1.81 4.13
C MET A 215 -16.80 -0.50 4.22
N TRP A 216 -16.16 0.64 3.90
CA TRP A 216 -16.89 1.92 3.82
C TRP A 216 -17.93 1.95 2.72
N SER A 217 -17.84 1.06 1.76
CA SER A 217 -18.79 0.91 0.66
C SER A 217 -20.02 0.06 0.98
N ASP A 218 -20.10 -0.57 2.17
CA ASP A 218 -21.22 -1.43 2.54
C ASP A 218 -22.55 -0.68 2.42
N GLY A 219 -23.50 -1.22 1.63
CA GLY A 219 -24.79 -0.61 1.38
C GLY A 219 -24.77 0.70 0.58
N ASP A 220 -23.64 1.09 -0.03
CA ASP A 220 -23.55 2.28 -0.90
C ASP A 220 -23.66 1.88 -2.39
N GLU A 221 -24.85 1.43 -2.81
CA GLU A 221 -25.11 1.03 -4.19
C GLU A 221 -24.90 2.19 -5.17
N SER A 222 -25.32 3.39 -4.78
CA SER A 222 -25.21 4.61 -5.61
C SER A 222 -23.79 5.12 -5.75
N GLY A 223 -22.86 4.74 -4.88
CA GLY A 223 -21.50 5.28 -4.81
C GLY A 223 -21.41 6.72 -4.27
N ARG A 224 -22.55 7.30 -3.88
CA ARG A 224 -22.60 8.72 -3.45
C ARG A 224 -21.79 8.96 -2.19
N ARG A 225 -21.94 8.11 -1.17
CA ARG A 225 -21.17 8.21 0.08
C ARG A 225 -19.67 8.00 -0.18
N SER A 226 -19.32 6.98 -0.97
CA SER A 226 -17.93 6.70 -1.34
C SER A 226 -17.32 7.85 -2.14
N GLY A 227 -18.07 8.47 -3.06
CA GLY A 227 -17.62 9.63 -3.80
C GLY A 227 -17.33 10.84 -2.90
N TYR A 228 -18.22 11.16 -1.95
CA TYR A 228 -17.99 12.26 -0.99
C TYR A 228 -16.78 11.98 -0.07
N LEU A 229 -16.64 10.77 0.44
CA LEU A 229 -15.48 10.39 1.25
C LEU A 229 -14.17 10.49 0.45
N ALA A 230 -14.14 9.99 -0.78
CA ALA A 230 -12.99 10.11 -1.67
C ALA A 230 -12.65 11.58 -1.94
N GLY A 231 -13.66 12.43 -2.17
CA GLY A 231 -13.48 13.87 -2.38
C GLY A 231 -12.91 14.57 -1.14
N MET A 232 -13.45 14.30 0.03
CA MET A 232 -12.97 14.86 1.30
C MET A 232 -11.49 14.49 1.56
N PHE A 233 -11.13 13.22 1.40
CA PHE A 233 -9.74 12.79 1.57
C PHE A 233 -8.82 13.34 0.49
N SER A 234 -9.30 13.54 -0.74
CA SER A 234 -8.53 14.18 -1.80
C SER A 234 -8.24 15.66 -1.49
N LEU A 235 -9.20 16.39 -0.90
CA LEU A 235 -8.99 17.76 -0.41
C LEU A 235 -7.96 17.80 0.73
N ALA A 236 -8.08 16.87 1.70
CA ALA A 236 -7.12 16.77 2.79
C ALA A 236 -5.70 16.45 2.29
N LEU A 237 -5.58 15.58 1.27
CA LEU A 237 -4.31 15.27 0.61
C LEU A 237 -3.72 16.50 -0.10
N GLY A 238 -4.54 17.27 -0.81
CA GLY A 238 -4.10 18.51 -1.45
C GLY A 238 -3.65 19.56 -0.42
N ALA A 239 -4.38 19.72 0.69
CA ALA A 239 -3.99 20.60 1.79
C ALA A 239 -2.68 20.15 2.47
N MET A 240 -2.48 18.82 2.63
CA MET A 240 -1.25 18.26 3.20
C MET A 240 -0.02 18.61 2.36
N ALA A 241 -0.14 18.68 1.04
CA ALA A 241 0.96 19.07 0.17
C ALA A 241 1.49 20.51 0.46
N LEU A 242 0.63 21.40 0.94
CA LEU A 242 1.04 22.75 1.33
C LEU A 242 1.89 22.79 2.61
N VAL A 243 1.82 21.75 3.45
CA VAL A 243 2.64 21.67 4.66
C VAL A 243 4.13 21.67 4.32
N GLY A 244 4.53 21.01 3.22
CA GLY A 244 5.91 20.96 2.76
C GLY A 244 6.57 22.34 2.61
N PRO A 245 6.05 23.23 1.73
CA PRO A 245 6.62 24.55 1.56
C PRO A 245 6.40 25.47 2.78
N LEU A 246 5.29 25.34 3.52
CA LEU A 246 5.03 26.13 4.74
C LEU A 246 5.99 25.79 5.88
N ALA A 247 6.38 24.51 6.00
CA ALA A 247 7.37 24.06 6.98
C ALA A 247 8.82 24.21 6.49
N GLY A 248 9.03 24.65 5.25
CA GLY A 248 10.35 24.81 4.66
C GLY A 248 11.01 23.52 4.20
N TYR A 249 10.28 22.40 4.11
CA TYR A 249 10.79 21.11 3.67
C TYR A 249 10.93 21.01 2.16
N THR A 250 10.09 21.72 1.42
CA THR A 250 10.05 21.71 -0.06
C THR A 250 9.94 23.11 -0.63
N GLY A 251 10.11 23.27 -1.94
CA GLY A 251 9.71 24.45 -2.66
C GLY A 251 8.19 24.52 -2.89
N TRP A 252 7.74 25.65 -3.45
CA TRP A 252 6.32 25.87 -3.75
C TRP A 252 5.82 25.09 -4.95
N SER A 253 6.73 24.58 -5.82
CA SER A 253 6.38 23.73 -6.98
C SER A 253 5.69 22.44 -6.53
N PHE A 254 6.20 21.80 -5.48
CA PHE A 254 5.57 20.62 -4.86
C PHE A 254 4.19 20.97 -4.28
N GLY A 255 4.11 22.04 -3.48
CA GLY A 255 2.84 22.44 -2.84
C GLY A 255 1.75 22.77 -3.86
N ALA A 256 2.10 23.54 -4.90
CA ALA A 256 1.16 23.91 -5.96
C ALA A 256 0.67 22.70 -6.76
N LEU A 257 1.59 21.81 -7.16
CA LEU A 257 1.23 20.58 -7.90
C LEU A 257 0.37 19.65 -7.04
N GLY A 258 0.77 19.43 -5.78
CA GLY A 258 0.04 18.55 -4.89
C GLY A 258 -1.37 19.05 -4.57
N LEU A 259 -1.51 20.38 -4.36
CA LEU A 259 -2.82 21.01 -4.20
C LEU A 259 -3.68 20.87 -5.46
N ALA A 260 -3.12 21.20 -6.63
CA ALA A 260 -3.84 21.09 -7.91
C ALA A 260 -4.30 19.64 -8.19
N ALA A 261 -3.42 18.66 -7.93
CA ALA A 261 -3.74 17.25 -8.08
C ALA A 261 -4.82 16.80 -7.07
N GLY A 262 -4.75 17.24 -5.82
CA GLY A 262 -5.77 16.99 -4.81
C GLY A 262 -7.14 17.56 -5.19
N LEU A 263 -7.18 18.79 -5.71
CA LEU A 263 -8.40 19.45 -6.20
C LEU A 263 -8.98 18.72 -7.43
N LEU A 264 -8.14 18.28 -8.37
CA LEU A 264 -8.56 17.48 -9.51
C LEU A 264 -9.20 16.16 -9.07
N LEU A 265 -8.56 15.44 -8.13
CA LEU A 265 -9.12 14.21 -7.57
C LEU A 265 -10.46 14.48 -6.86
N ALA A 266 -10.55 15.54 -6.06
CA ALA A 266 -11.79 15.91 -5.37
C ALA A 266 -12.92 16.23 -6.35
N TRP A 267 -12.62 16.95 -7.43
CA TRP A 267 -13.58 17.25 -8.50
C TRP A 267 -14.07 15.97 -9.21
N LEU A 268 -13.17 15.04 -9.55
CA LEU A 268 -13.52 13.76 -10.15
C LEU A 268 -14.36 12.89 -9.21
N ALA A 269 -14.05 12.89 -7.91
CA ALA A 269 -14.83 12.18 -6.90
C ALA A 269 -16.25 12.78 -6.76
N ALA A 270 -16.39 14.10 -6.81
CA ALA A 270 -17.69 14.78 -6.80
C ALA A 270 -18.52 14.45 -8.05
N ARG A 271 -17.89 14.43 -9.22
CA ARG A 271 -18.55 14.00 -10.46
C ARG A 271 -19.03 12.56 -10.38
N PHE A 272 -18.24 11.66 -9.83
CA PHE A 272 -18.66 10.28 -9.60
C PHE A 272 -19.83 10.22 -8.60
N ALA A 273 -19.77 10.94 -7.47
CA ALA A 273 -20.87 10.99 -6.50
C ALA A 273 -22.20 11.44 -7.11
N SER A 274 -22.16 12.24 -8.18
CA SER A 274 -23.35 12.72 -8.90
C SER A 274 -23.84 11.73 -9.96
N SER A 275 -22.93 11.01 -10.66
CA SER A 275 -23.29 10.10 -11.75
C SER A 275 -23.52 8.66 -11.31
N GLY A 276 -22.84 8.19 -10.27
CA GLY A 276 -22.83 6.80 -9.81
C GLY A 276 -22.20 5.81 -10.81
N GLU A 277 -21.57 6.31 -11.89
CA GLU A 277 -21.07 5.46 -12.96
C GLU A 277 -19.77 4.73 -12.59
N ARG A 278 -19.76 3.40 -12.67
CA ARG A 278 -18.58 2.56 -12.37
C ARG A 278 -17.34 2.94 -13.21
N PRO A 279 -17.42 3.27 -14.52
CA PRO A 279 -16.27 3.73 -15.30
C PRO A 279 -15.64 5.03 -14.78
N ALA A 280 -16.44 5.97 -14.27
CA ALA A 280 -15.94 7.22 -13.71
C ALA A 280 -15.08 6.96 -12.47
N PHE A 281 -15.54 6.07 -11.58
CA PHE A 281 -14.77 5.74 -10.37
C PHE A 281 -13.54 4.88 -10.66
N ARG A 282 -13.59 4.05 -11.70
CA ARG A 282 -12.40 3.34 -12.19
C ARG A 282 -11.32 4.30 -12.70
N ARG A 283 -11.70 5.36 -13.42
CA ARG A 283 -10.76 6.42 -13.86
C ARG A 283 -10.16 7.14 -12.64
N PHE A 284 -10.99 7.50 -11.67
CA PHE A 284 -10.54 8.09 -10.41
C PHE A 284 -9.50 7.17 -9.71
N PHE A 285 -9.80 5.88 -9.55
CA PHE A 285 -8.88 4.89 -9.00
C PHE A 285 -7.52 4.87 -9.74
N LEU A 286 -7.53 4.85 -11.07
CA LEU A 286 -6.29 4.85 -11.87
C LEU A 286 -5.49 6.14 -11.70
N LEU A 287 -6.17 7.29 -11.57
CA LEU A 287 -5.51 8.57 -11.33
C LEU A 287 -4.89 8.64 -9.93
N THR A 288 -5.49 8.02 -8.91
CA THR A 288 -4.84 7.91 -7.60
C THR A 288 -3.54 7.10 -7.65
N LEU A 289 -3.43 6.09 -8.52
CA LEU A 289 -2.18 5.35 -8.73
C LEU A 289 -1.12 6.21 -9.43
N LEU A 290 -1.53 7.01 -10.42
CA LEU A 290 -0.61 7.92 -11.12
C LEU A 290 -0.14 9.08 -10.22
N TYR A 291 -0.99 9.53 -9.30
CA TYR A 291 -0.68 10.61 -8.35
C TYR A 291 0.64 10.33 -7.60
N LEU A 292 0.77 9.12 -7.06
CA LEU A 292 1.87 8.80 -6.15
C LEU A 292 3.27 8.95 -6.79
N PRO A 293 3.60 8.30 -7.94
CA PRO A 293 4.92 8.44 -8.54
C PRO A 293 5.20 9.88 -8.99
N VAL A 294 4.19 10.59 -9.51
CA VAL A 294 4.35 11.98 -9.94
C VAL A 294 4.68 12.88 -8.75
N VAL A 295 3.89 12.80 -7.69
CA VAL A 295 4.06 13.65 -6.50
C VAL A 295 5.34 13.34 -5.74
N LEU A 296 5.71 12.06 -5.61
CA LEU A 296 6.98 11.67 -4.97
C LEU A 296 8.19 12.12 -5.79
N THR A 297 8.12 12.09 -7.12
CA THR A 297 9.19 12.59 -7.98
C THR A 297 9.38 14.11 -7.81
N VAL A 298 8.28 14.88 -7.86
CA VAL A 298 8.35 16.32 -7.66
C VAL A 298 8.78 16.66 -6.23
N LEU A 299 8.34 15.89 -5.23
CA LEU A 299 8.80 16.01 -3.85
C LEU A 299 10.33 15.88 -3.77
N ALA A 300 10.91 14.86 -4.43
CA ALA A 300 12.36 14.63 -4.40
C ALA A 300 13.15 15.73 -5.13
N ILE A 301 12.61 16.26 -6.24
CA ILE A 301 13.26 17.34 -7.01
C ILE A 301 13.21 18.68 -6.24
N ASP A 302 12.10 18.95 -5.53
CA ASP A 302 11.80 20.21 -4.89
C ASP A 302 12.18 20.21 -3.38
N TRP A 303 12.81 19.13 -2.89
CA TRP A 303 13.23 18.95 -1.49
C TRP A 303 14.37 19.93 -1.12
N LYS A 304 14.35 20.42 0.14
CA LYS A 304 15.32 21.39 0.68
C LYS A 304 16.12 20.84 1.84
#